data_37a7c0aff717c9182b4d6b8a9a4e1ac3
#
_entry.id   37a7c0aff717c9182b4d6b8a9a4e1ac3
#
_cell.length_a   1.000
_cell.length_b   1.000
_cell.length_c   1.000
_cell.angle_alpha   90.00
_cell.angle_beta   90.00
_cell.angle_gamma   90.00
#
_symmetry.space_group_name_H-M   'P 1'
#
loop_
_entity.id
_entity.type
_entity.pdbx_description
1 polymer ?
#
loop_
_entity_poly.entity_id
_entity_poly.type
_entity_poly.pdbx_seq_one_letter_code
_entity_poly.pdbx_strand_id
1 'polypeptide(L)'
;MSFGLFSSSFKHCLLSRPDVNPSNLKLDNGSRVAVIGGGPAGSFFSYFLLDMAQRSGIDVQVDIYEPRDFSHXAPQGCNMCGGIISESLVQLLAVEGINLPATVVQRGIDSYMLHMSVGSVRIGTPLHEKRIAAVHRGAGPRDIKEVKWKSLDGYLQWLASDKGAHLVCDRVDHFDWKDGRPQIKTRGGLVQEYDLLAVAVGVNSGLLKIFRDSVSGYEPPRVTKTYICEYHLGQETIEKYMGSSMHVFLLSIPRLEFAAIIPKGDYVTVCLLGDNIDGPLIKSFLESPEVRRCFPPDLPLDPPSCHCLPHINVTGATQPFADRIVFIGDSGVTRLYKDGIGAAYRTAKAAASTAIFQGISAENFRQYYWPACKRIAIDNRIGKIIFAYTGVMQKLRHDLRGILRMVSKEQMKDGCNPRMSMALWDLFTGSAPYREVLLRMLNPVFVGRFIWNVVVGSLPIKRGRRP
;
A
#
# COMPACT_ATOMS: atom_id res chain seq x y z
N MET A 1 60.84 37.04 -10.78
CA MET A 1 60.33 36.09 -11.79
C MET A 1 58.83 35.95 -11.56
N SER A 2 58.07 36.50 -12.51
CA SER A 2 56.63 36.71 -12.42
C SER A 2 55.88 35.52 -13.00
N PHE A 3 54.94 34.92 -12.24
CA PHE A 3 53.99 33.97 -12.80
C PHE A 3 52.62 34.61 -12.96
N GLY A 4 52.18 34.66 -14.18
CA GLY A 4 50.91 35.24 -14.58
C GLY A 4 49.72 34.32 -14.28
N LEU A 5 48.68 34.96 -13.72
CA LEU A 5 47.36 34.38 -13.47
C LEU A 5 46.53 34.38 -14.76
N PHE A 6 46.06 33.18 -15.16
CA PHE A 6 45.00 33.06 -16.17
C PHE A 6 43.64 33.01 -15.46
N SER A 7 42.89 34.10 -15.60
CA SER A 7 41.49 34.17 -15.18
C SER A 7 40.61 33.80 -16.39
N SER A 8 39.94 32.65 -16.37
CA SER A 8 38.89 32.36 -17.33
C SER A 8 37.53 32.61 -16.67
N SER A 9 36.92 33.70 -17.10
CA SER A 9 35.59 34.12 -16.64
C SER A 9 34.53 33.28 -17.36
N PHE A 10 33.96 32.27 -16.67
CA PHE A 10 32.72 31.59 -17.10
C PHE A 10 31.55 32.45 -16.60
N LYS A 11 31.00 33.27 -17.46
CA LYS A 11 29.71 33.92 -17.20
C LYS A 11 28.59 32.87 -17.39
N HIS A 12 28.11 32.31 -16.30
CA HIS A 12 26.82 31.60 -16.29
C HIS A 12 25.72 32.66 -16.53
N CYS A 13 25.06 32.51 -17.66
CA CYS A 13 23.83 33.21 -17.93
C CYS A 13 22.72 32.58 -17.05
N LEU A 14 22.58 33.07 -15.84
CA LEU A 14 21.44 32.83 -14.97
C LEU A 14 20.26 33.60 -15.58
N LEU A 15 19.42 32.89 -16.33
CA LEU A 15 18.09 33.36 -16.64
C LEU A 15 17.39 33.62 -15.29
N SER A 16 17.23 34.89 -14.94
CA SER A 16 16.52 35.30 -13.75
C SER A 16 15.07 34.83 -13.86
N ARG A 17 14.74 33.80 -13.09
CA ARG A 17 13.31 33.46 -12.83
C ARG A 17 12.68 34.72 -12.21
N PRO A 18 11.46 35.08 -12.61
CA PRO A 18 10.79 36.18 -11.93
C PRO A 18 10.69 35.85 -10.44
N ASP A 19 11.06 36.78 -9.59
CA ASP A 19 11.00 36.67 -8.13
C ASP A 19 9.55 36.57 -7.70
N VAL A 20 8.97 35.35 -7.82
CA VAL A 20 7.72 35.03 -7.14
C VAL A 20 8.09 34.80 -5.68
N ASN A 21 7.71 35.71 -4.83
CA ASN A 21 7.93 35.59 -3.40
C ASN A 21 7.31 34.25 -2.95
N PRO A 22 8.12 33.26 -2.51
CA PRO A 22 7.58 31.90 -2.21
C PRO A 22 6.57 31.92 -1.08
N SER A 23 6.48 32.96 -0.28
CA SER A 23 5.51 33.10 0.81
C SER A 23 4.06 33.30 0.35
N ASN A 24 3.81 33.54 -0.94
CA ASN A 24 2.46 33.83 -1.46
C ASN A 24 1.86 32.78 -2.37
N LEU A 25 2.47 31.59 -2.50
CA LEU A 25 1.86 30.50 -3.28
C LEU A 25 0.77 29.82 -2.46
N LYS A 26 -0.48 30.23 -2.67
CA LYS A 26 -1.67 29.70 -1.96
C LYS A 26 -2.79 29.41 -2.95
N LEU A 27 -3.71 28.57 -2.52
CA LEU A 27 -4.98 28.35 -3.22
C LEU A 27 -5.98 29.40 -2.73
N ASP A 28 -6.64 30.03 -3.68
CA ASP A 28 -7.66 31.06 -3.46
C ASP A 28 -8.94 30.69 -4.23
N ASN A 29 -9.99 31.48 -4.09
CA ASN A 29 -11.23 31.29 -4.84
C ASN A 29 -10.96 31.27 -6.33
N GLY A 30 -11.45 30.20 -6.99
CA GLY A 30 -11.26 29.99 -8.42
C GLY A 30 -9.98 29.23 -8.77
N SER A 31 -9.15 28.89 -7.78
CA SER A 31 -7.93 28.08 -8.03
C SER A 31 -8.30 26.71 -8.61
N ARG A 32 -7.49 26.27 -9.57
CA ARG A 32 -7.68 25.00 -10.26
C ARG A 32 -6.60 24.00 -9.85
N VAL A 33 -7.04 22.80 -9.47
CA VAL A 33 -6.17 21.70 -9.00
C VAL A 33 -6.36 20.50 -9.92
N ALA A 34 -5.25 19.99 -10.46
CA ALA A 34 -5.29 18.71 -11.18
C ALA A 34 -4.77 17.60 -10.27
N VAL A 35 -5.46 16.46 -10.34
CA VAL A 35 -5.04 15.22 -9.68
C VAL A 35 -4.82 14.18 -10.78
N ILE A 36 -3.58 13.72 -10.96
CA ILE A 36 -3.26 12.72 -11.98
C ILE A 36 -3.29 11.35 -11.32
N GLY A 37 -4.31 10.56 -11.62
CA GLY A 37 -4.57 9.24 -11.05
C GLY A 37 -5.73 9.25 -10.07
N GLY A 38 -6.80 8.52 -10.40
CA GLY A 38 -8.02 8.41 -9.60
C GLY A 38 -8.06 7.16 -8.71
N GLY A 39 -6.91 6.60 -8.34
CA GLY A 39 -6.81 5.55 -7.33
C GLY A 39 -6.98 6.12 -5.92
N PRO A 40 -6.75 5.31 -4.85
CA PRO A 40 -7.00 5.77 -3.47
C PRO A 40 -6.31 7.07 -3.11
N ALA A 41 -5.04 7.28 -3.51
CA ALA A 41 -4.30 8.48 -3.15
C ALA A 41 -4.94 9.74 -3.76
N GLY A 42 -5.27 9.69 -5.06
CA GLY A 42 -5.89 10.83 -5.75
C GLY A 42 -7.30 11.11 -5.25
N SER A 43 -8.09 10.05 -5.05
CA SER A 43 -9.48 10.18 -4.55
C SER A 43 -9.50 10.74 -3.12
N PHE A 44 -8.65 10.22 -2.21
CA PHE A 44 -8.54 10.77 -0.85
C PHE A 44 -8.07 12.22 -0.86
N PHE A 45 -7.08 12.54 -1.70
CA PHE A 45 -6.58 13.92 -1.79
C PHE A 45 -7.70 14.85 -2.22
N SER A 46 -8.44 14.50 -3.27
CA SER A 46 -9.54 15.32 -3.80
C SER A 46 -10.65 15.50 -2.75
N TYR A 47 -11.03 14.40 -2.11
CA TYR A 47 -12.05 14.42 -1.04
C TYR A 47 -11.64 15.36 0.10
N PHE A 48 -10.42 15.20 0.63
CA PHE A 48 -9.96 16.02 1.76
C PHE A 48 -9.71 17.48 1.35
N LEU A 49 -9.18 17.71 0.15
CA LEU A 49 -8.94 19.07 -0.33
C LEU A 49 -10.27 19.85 -0.40
N LEU A 50 -11.28 19.24 -1.03
CA LEU A 50 -12.60 19.86 -1.18
C LEU A 50 -13.31 20.02 0.17
N ASP A 51 -13.24 19.02 1.05
CA ASP A 51 -13.84 19.11 2.39
C ASP A 51 -13.21 20.26 3.21
N MET A 52 -11.89 20.36 3.19
CA MET A 52 -11.16 21.42 3.91
C MET A 52 -11.40 22.80 3.27
N ALA A 53 -11.42 22.87 1.93
CA ALA A 53 -11.70 24.11 1.21
C ALA A 53 -13.10 24.64 1.56
N GLN A 54 -14.11 23.76 1.52
CA GLN A 54 -15.48 24.10 1.89
C GLN A 54 -15.56 24.66 3.32
N ARG A 55 -14.91 24.01 4.27
CA ARG A 55 -14.88 24.45 5.68
C ARG A 55 -14.15 25.81 5.85
N SER A 56 -13.21 26.12 4.95
CA SER A 56 -12.45 27.36 4.99
C SER A 56 -13.07 28.49 4.16
N GLY A 57 -14.20 28.21 3.49
CA GLY A 57 -14.86 29.17 2.63
C GLY A 57 -14.08 29.50 1.37
N ILE A 58 -13.25 28.56 0.88
CA ILE A 58 -12.47 28.71 -0.35
C ILE A 58 -13.12 27.84 -1.44
N ASP A 59 -13.38 28.43 -2.59
CA ASP A 59 -13.91 27.72 -3.75
C ASP A 59 -12.77 27.28 -4.66
N VAL A 60 -12.50 25.97 -4.74
CA VAL A 60 -11.46 25.40 -5.59
C VAL A 60 -12.08 24.38 -6.55
N GLN A 61 -11.54 24.33 -7.76
CA GLN A 61 -11.97 23.38 -8.79
C GLN A 61 -10.95 22.23 -8.84
N VAL A 62 -11.44 20.98 -8.77
CA VAL A 62 -10.58 19.79 -8.77
C VAL A 62 -10.94 18.89 -9.96
N ASP A 63 -9.97 18.67 -10.85
CA ASP A 63 -10.09 17.73 -11.97
C ASP A 63 -9.25 16.48 -11.67
N ILE A 64 -9.88 15.29 -11.61
CA ILE A 64 -9.22 14.00 -11.42
C ILE A 64 -9.08 13.32 -12.80
N TYR A 65 -7.86 13.10 -13.24
CA TYR A 65 -7.56 12.41 -14.50
C TYR A 65 -7.32 10.93 -14.25
N GLU A 66 -8.26 10.09 -14.65
CA GLU A 66 -8.14 8.62 -14.55
C GLU A 66 -8.70 7.96 -15.82
N PRO A 67 -7.84 7.33 -16.62
CA PRO A 67 -8.32 6.73 -17.89
C PRO A 67 -9.10 5.43 -17.68
N ARG A 68 -9.05 4.81 -16.50
CA ARG A 68 -9.74 3.54 -16.26
C ARG A 68 -11.12 3.78 -15.67
N ASP A 69 -12.07 3.04 -16.16
CA ASP A 69 -13.41 2.98 -15.57
C ASP A 69 -13.45 1.74 -14.64
N PHE A 70 -13.52 1.99 -13.36
CA PHE A 70 -13.52 0.93 -12.34
C PHE A 70 -14.88 0.21 -12.22
N SER A 71 -15.87 0.60 -13.00
CA SER A 71 -17.16 -0.08 -13.07
C SER A 71 -17.21 -1.19 -14.13
N HIS A 72 -16.23 -1.22 -15.05
CA HIS A 72 -16.21 -2.21 -16.14
C HIS A 72 -15.45 -3.45 -15.73
N UNK A 73 -15.72 -4.33 -16.24
CA UNK A 73 -15.12 -5.54 -16.00
C UNK A 73 -13.69 -5.51 -16.35
N ALA A 74 -13.26 -6.36 -15.95
CA ALA A 74 -11.88 -6.61 -16.29
C ALA A 74 -11.63 -6.82 -17.79
N PRO A 75 -10.40 -6.58 -18.30
CA PRO A 75 -9.18 -6.29 -17.54
C PRO A 75 -8.95 -4.82 -17.23
N GLN A 76 -9.76 -3.94 -17.72
CA GLN A 76 -9.48 -2.50 -17.67
C GLN A 76 -9.57 -1.93 -16.26
N GLY A 77 -10.41 -2.51 -15.42
CA GLY A 77 -10.66 -2.00 -14.09
C GLY A 77 -9.75 -2.53 -12.97
N CYS A 78 -8.82 -3.46 -13.25
CA CYS A 78 -7.98 -4.04 -12.20
C CYS A 78 -6.86 -3.08 -11.76
N ASN A 79 -6.66 -2.92 -10.47
CA ASN A 79 -5.59 -2.09 -9.90
C ASN A 79 -4.45 -2.89 -9.26
N MET A 80 -4.29 -4.15 -9.64
CA MET A 80 -3.10 -4.95 -9.32
C MET A 80 -2.74 -4.90 -7.81
N CYS A 81 -3.68 -5.30 -6.96
CA CYS A 81 -3.54 -5.16 -5.50
C CYS A 81 -4.17 -6.34 -4.77
N GLY A 82 -3.61 -6.71 -3.63
CA GLY A 82 -4.19 -7.71 -2.73
C GLY A 82 -5.57 -7.35 -2.21
N GLY A 83 -5.87 -6.05 -2.13
CA GLY A 83 -7.21 -5.59 -1.74
C GLY A 83 -7.53 -5.80 -0.27
N ILE A 84 -6.60 -5.42 0.60
CA ILE A 84 -6.83 -5.45 2.06
C ILE A 84 -6.86 -4.02 2.58
N ILE A 85 -7.91 -3.70 3.31
CA ILE A 85 -8.02 -2.46 4.10
C ILE A 85 -7.71 -2.87 5.54
N SER A 86 -6.61 -2.36 6.07
CA SER A 86 -6.13 -2.69 7.41
C SER A 86 -7.11 -2.22 8.49
N GLU A 87 -7.07 -2.86 9.64
CA GLU A 87 -7.87 -2.48 10.82
C GLU A 87 -7.69 -0.99 11.14
N SER A 88 -6.46 -0.49 11.14
CA SER A 88 -6.19 0.92 11.42
C SER A 88 -6.82 1.85 10.39
N LEU A 89 -6.83 1.46 9.11
CA LEU A 89 -7.46 2.29 8.07
C LEU A 89 -8.99 2.25 8.18
N VAL A 90 -9.59 1.10 8.48
CA VAL A 90 -11.05 1.01 8.71
C VAL A 90 -11.47 2.00 9.81
N GLN A 91 -10.70 2.03 10.91
CA GLN A 91 -10.96 2.95 12.04
C GLN A 91 -10.80 4.41 11.61
N LEU A 92 -9.74 4.74 10.86
CA LEU A 92 -9.49 6.10 10.39
C LEU A 92 -10.60 6.58 9.44
N LEU A 93 -11.04 5.73 8.53
CA LEU A 93 -12.14 6.08 7.60
C LEU A 93 -13.43 6.35 8.37
N ALA A 94 -13.75 5.54 9.38
CA ALA A 94 -14.94 5.74 10.21
C ALA A 94 -14.91 7.10 10.92
N VAL A 95 -13.75 7.52 11.43
CA VAL A 95 -13.58 8.84 12.07
C VAL A 95 -13.83 9.98 11.08
N GLU A 96 -13.48 9.78 9.81
CA GLU A 96 -13.74 10.77 8.74
C GLU A 96 -15.19 10.73 8.24
N GLY A 97 -16.03 9.83 8.79
CA GLY A 97 -17.38 9.64 8.29
C GLY A 97 -17.48 8.82 7.01
N ILE A 98 -16.37 8.19 6.60
CA ILE A 98 -16.33 7.34 5.41
C ILE A 98 -16.61 5.89 5.84
N ASN A 99 -17.82 5.44 5.60
CA ASN A 99 -18.26 4.08 5.92
C ASN A 99 -18.20 3.20 4.68
N LEU A 100 -17.45 2.11 4.77
CA LEU A 100 -17.33 1.17 3.64
C LEU A 100 -18.66 0.41 3.48
N PRO A 101 -19.36 0.55 2.35
CA PRO A 101 -20.63 -0.14 2.18
C PRO A 101 -20.43 -1.65 1.95
N ALA A 102 -21.45 -2.42 2.29
CA ALA A 102 -21.45 -3.88 2.12
C ALA A 102 -21.23 -4.30 0.66
N THR A 103 -21.57 -3.44 -0.29
CA THR A 103 -21.35 -3.70 -1.72
C THR A 103 -19.87 -3.59 -2.11
N VAL A 104 -19.04 -2.90 -1.30
CA VAL A 104 -17.58 -2.75 -1.52
C VAL A 104 -16.82 -3.85 -0.77
N VAL A 105 -17.24 -4.17 0.45
CA VAL A 105 -16.57 -5.18 1.30
C VAL A 105 -16.95 -6.58 0.81
N GLN A 106 -15.98 -7.30 0.26
CA GLN A 106 -16.21 -8.67 -0.23
C GLN A 106 -16.20 -9.70 0.89
N ARG A 107 -15.36 -9.46 1.91
CA ARG A 107 -15.30 -10.31 3.11
C ARG A 107 -14.70 -9.53 4.28
N GLY A 108 -15.32 -9.66 5.44
CA GLY A 108 -14.71 -9.22 6.69
C GLY A 108 -13.77 -10.31 7.21
N ILE A 109 -12.54 -9.94 7.55
CA ILE A 109 -11.52 -10.87 8.05
C ILE A 109 -11.45 -10.75 9.57
N ASP A 110 -11.61 -11.89 10.27
CA ASP A 110 -11.58 -11.99 11.73
C ASP A 110 -10.36 -12.73 12.27
N SER A 111 -9.55 -13.28 11.38
CA SER A 111 -8.41 -14.10 11.78
C SER A 111 -7.44 -14.24 10.60
N TYR A 112 -6.24 -14.75 10.89
CA TYR A 112 -5.45 -15.32 9.83
C TYR A 112 -4.79 -16.63 10.27
N MET A 113 -4.53 -17.46 9.28
CA MET A 113 -3.82 -18.73 9.44
C MET A 113 -2.38 -18.51 9.02
N LEU A 114 -1.46 -18.62 9.97
CA LEU A 114 -0.03 -18.52 9.70
C LEU A 114 0.51 -19.91 9.34
N HIS A 115 1.05 -20.05 8.15
CA HIS A 115 1.63 -21.28 7.62
C HIS A 115 3.15 -21.19 7.63
N MET A 116 3.79 -22.18 8.23
CA MET A 116 5.24 -22.32 8.31
C MET A 116 5.61 -23.76 7.96
N SER A 117 6.86 -24.01 7.62
CA SER A 117 7.35 -25.38 7.30
C SER A 117 7.21 -26.39 8.46
N VAL A 118 6.96 -25.91 9.66
CA VAL A 118 6.80 -26.74 10.88
C VAL A 118 5.35 -26.93 11.29
N GLY A 119 4.40 -26.32 10.59
CA GLY A 119 2.98 -26.39 10.89
C GLY A 119 2.27 -25.06 10.73
N SER A 120 0.97 -25.06 11.01
CA SER A 120 0.11 -23.89 10.87
C SER A 120 -0.58 -23.56 12.18
N VAL A 121 -0.89 -22.27 12.39
CA VAL A 121 -1.59 -21.83 13.59
C VAL A 121 -2.53 -20.67 13.23
N ARG A 122 -3.73 -20.69 13.80
CA ARG A 122 -4.71 -19.62 13.62
C ARG A 122 -4.47 -18.53 14.66
N ILE A 123 -4.53 -17.27 14.23
CA ILE A 123 -4.50 -16.09 15.08
C ILE A 123 -5.83 -15.36 14.87
N GLY A 124 -6.67 -15.36 15.87
CA GLY A 124 -7.98 -14.72 15.84
C GLY A 124 -7.95 -13.32 16.44
N THR A 125 -8.88 -12.48 16.03
CA THR A 125 -9.14 -11.21 16.69
C THR A 125 -9.88 -11.46 18.01
N PRO A 126 -9.76 -10.56 18.99
CA PRO A 126 -10.58 -10.66 20.19
C PRO A 126 -12.08 -10.70 19.83
N LEU A 127 -12.81 -11.57 20.47
CA LEU A 127 -14.27 -11.77 20.28
C LEU A 127 -14.64 -12.15 18.83
N HIS A 128 -13.66 -12.60 18.02
CA HIS A 128 -13.84 -12.98 16.61
C HIS A 128 -14.45 -11.86 15.76
N GLU A 129 -14.17 -10.61 16.09
CA GLU A 129 -14.66 -9.45 15.36
C GLU A 129 -14.01 -9.33 13.98
N LYS A 130 -14.79 -8.97 12.97
CA LYS A 130 -14.30 -8.71 11.62
C LYS A 130 -13.69 -7.30 11.56
N ARG A 131 -12.38 -7.20 11.63
CA ARG A 131 -11.66 -5.94 11.79
C ARG A 131 -10.95 -5.46 10.53
N ILE A 132 -10.84 -6.32 9.53
CA ILE A 132 -10.13 -6.06 8.26
C ILE A 132 -11.11 -6.30 7.13
N ALA A 133 -11.08 -5.45 6.11
CA ALA A 133 -11.95 -5.61 4.94
C ALA A 133 -11.14 -6.11 3.75
N ALA A 134 -11.58 -7.20 3.14
CA ALA A 134 -11.10 -7.66 1.84
C ALA A 134 -11.99 -7.04 0.76
N VAL A 135 -11.39 -6.42 -0.25
CA VAL A 135 -12.08 -5.65 -1.29
C VAL A 135 -11.46 -5.93 -2.66
N HIS A 136 -12.22 -5.70 -3.72
CA HIS A 136 -11.63 -5.50 -5.05
C HIS A 136 -11.38 -4.00 -5.23
N ARG A 137 -10.15 -3.65 -5.57
CA ARG A 137 -9.83 -2.24 -5.83
C ARG A 137 -10.41 -1.75 -7.14
N GLY A 138 -10.31 -2.57 -8.18
CA GLY A 138 -10.94 -2.29 -9.47
C GLY A 138 -12.18 -3.17 -9.70
N ALA A 139 -12.53 -3.38 -10.95
CA ALA A 139 -13.72 -4.15 -11.34
C ALA A 139 -13.59 -5.66 -11.07
N GLY A 140 -12.43 -6.14 -10.63
CA GLY A 140 -12.23 -7.53 -10.28
C GLY A 140 -11.40 -8.31 -11.30
N PRO A 141 -11.41 -9.64 -11.21
CA PRO A 141 -10.60 -10.48 -12.09
C PRO A 141 -10.93 -10.34 -13.57
N ARG A 142 -9.96 -10.67 -14.41
CA ARG A 142 -10.04 -10.47 -15.86
C ARG A 142 -11.18 -11.22 -16.54
N ASP A 143 -11.50 -12.41 -16.08
CA ASP A 143 -12.46 -13.30 -16.75
C ASP A 143 -13.87 -13.21 -16.19
N ILE A 144 -14.16 -12.18 -15.41
CA ILE A 144 -15.47 -12.03 -14.80
C ILE A 144 -16.52 -11.64 -15.87
N LYS A 145 -17.67 -12.29 -15.85
CA LYS A 145 -18.77 -12.03 -16.79
C LYS A 145 -19.75 -11.01 -16.24
N GLU A 146 -19.90 -10.96 -14.93
CA GLU A 146 -20.84 -10.07 -14.26
C GLU A 146 -20.22 -9.56 -12.96
N VAL A 147 -20.17 -8.25 -12.79
CA VAL A 147 -19.65 -7.62 -11.56
C VAL A 147 -20.81 -7.50 -10.57
N LYS A 148 -20.68 -8.19 -9.44
CA LYS A 148 -21.68 -8.25 -8.36
C LYS A 148 -21.35 -7.32 -7.20
N TRP A 149 -20.32 -6.47 -7.34
CA TRP A 149 -19.83 -5.60 -6.27
C TRP A 149 -19.45 -4.24 -6.83
N LYS A 150 -19.24 -3.30 -5.90
CA LYS A 150 -18.65 -2.00 -6.24
C LYS A 150 -17.15 -2.06 -5.89
N SER A 151 -16.32 -1.55 -6.79
CA SER A 151 -14.88 -1.47 -6.54
C SER A 151 -14.58 -0.41 -5.48
N LEU A 152 -13.52 -0.62 -4.70
CA LEU A 152 -13.07 0.37 -3.72
C LEU A 152 -12.67 1.67 -4.42
N ASP A 153 -11.89 1.58 -5.50
CA ASP A 153 -11.39 2.77 -6.19
C ASP A 153 -12.55 3.59 -6.80
N GLY A 154 -13.54 2.90 -7.38
CA GLY A 154 -14.75 3.56 -7.89
C GLY A 154 -15.57 4.21 -6.78
N TYR A 155 -15.66 3.56 -5.62
CA TYR A 155 -16.36 4.14 -4.46
C TYR A 155 -15.65 5.41 -3.94
N LEU A 156 -14.31 5.37 -3.87
CA LEU A 156 -13.54 6.55 -3.44
C LEU A 156 -13.64 7.70 -4.46
N GLN A 157 -13.66 7.39 -5.76
CA GLN A 157 -13.90 8.39 -6.80
C GLN A 157 -15.28 9.01 -6.65
N TRP A 158 -16.29 8.18 -6.38
CA TRP A 158 -17.65 8.67 -6.13
C TRP A 158 -17.70 9.63 -4.93
N LEU A 159 -17.01 9.29 -3.82
CA LEU A 159 -16.91 10.18 -2.66
C LEU A 159 -16.28 11.53 -3.01
N ALA A 160 -15.22 11.52 -3.81
CA ALA A 160 -14.56 12.75 -4.26
C ALA A 160 -15.48 13.57 -5.18
N SER A 161 -16.19 12.90 -6.10
CA SER A 161 -17.14 13.56 -7.01
C SER A 161 -18.35 14.13 -6.28
N ASP A 162 -18.84 13.41 -5.26
CA ASP A 162 -19.94 13.89 -4.39
C ASP A 162 -19.54 15.16 -3.63
N LYS A 163 -18.24 15.35 -3.36
CA LYS A 163 -17.68 16.59 -2.78
C LYS A 163 -17.45 17.69 -3.83
N GLY A 164 -17.59 17.39 -5.11
CA GLY A 164 -17.44 18.38 -6.20
C GLY A 164 -16.25 18.16 -7.13
N ALA A 165 -15.50 17.08 -6.98
CA ALA A 165 -14.41 16.78 -7.92
C ALA A 165 -14.98 16.36 -9.29
N HIS A 166 -14.37 16.85 -10.36
CA HIS A 166 -14.72 16.49 -11.72
C HIS A 166 -13.82 15.35 -12.20
N LEU A 167 -14.41 14.20 -12.53
CA LEU A 167 -13.67 13.04 -13.01
C LEU A 167 -13.53 13.12 -14.54
N VAL A 168 -12.28 13.18 -15.00
CA VAL A 168 -11.93 13.24 -16.42
C VAL A 168 -11.43 11.87 -16.87
N CYS A 169 -12.20 11.17 -17.68
CA CYS A 169 -11.84 9.85 -18.19
C CYS A 169 -10.86 9.99 -19.37
N ASP A 170 -9.65 10.50 -19.08
CA ASP A 170 -8.58 10.64 -20.06
C ASP A 170 -7.24 10.42 -19.39
N ARG A 171 -6.24 10.08 -20.20
CA ARG A 171 -4.89 9.80 -19.73
C ARG A 171 -4.00 11.03 -19.92
N VAL A 172 -3.36 11.46 -18.86
CA VAL A 172 -2.29 12.45 -18.96
C VAL A 172 -1.05 11.73 -19.49
N ASP A 173 -0.53 12.22 -20.61
CA ASP A 173 0.65 11.64 -21.27
C ASP A 173 1.87 12.58 -21.22
N HIS A 174 1.66 13.86 -20.88
CA HIS A 174 2.76 14.83 -20.88
C HIS A 174 2.57 15.87 -19.77
N PHE A 175 3.69 16.39 -19.27
CA PHE A 175 3.76 17.45 -18.26
C PHE A 175 4.83 18.45 -18.68
N ASP A 176 4.54 19.73 -18.49
CA ASP A 176 5.50 20.82 -18.72
C ASP A 176 5.22 21.98 -17.75
N TRP A 177 6.13 22.95 -17.73
CA TRP A 177 5.97 24.20 -17.01
C TRP A 177 5.62 25.31 -18.01
N LYS A 178 4.58 26.09 -17.72
CA LYS A 178 4.23 27.27 -18.49
C LYS A 178 4.02 28.45 -17.55
N ASP A 179 4.83 29.49 -17.73
CA ASP A 179 4.79 30.71 -16.90
C ASP A 179 4.80 30.42 -15.37
N GLY A 180 5.56 29.39 -14.97
CA GLY A 180 5.70 29.00 -13.57
C GLY A 180 4.51 28.18 -13.01
N ARG A 181 3.58 27.77 -13.88
CA ARG A 181 2.45 26.89 -13.51
C ARG A 181 2.60 25.51 -14.15
N PRO A 182 2.15 24.47 -13.48
CA PRO A 182 2.13 23.13 -14.09
C PRO A 182 1.08 23.09 -15.23
N GLN A 183 1.51 22.58 -16.37
CA GLN A 183 0.66 22.34 -17.54
C GLN A 183 0.67 20.86 -17.89
N ILE A 184 -0.49 20.28 -18.10
CA ILE A 184 -0.61 18.87 -18.50
C ILE A 184 -1.21 18.79 -19.90
N LYS A 185 -0.87 17.69 -20.59
CA LYS A 185 -1.50 17.36 -21.87
C LYS A 185 -2.02 15.92 -21.79
N THR A 186 -3.28 15.74 -22.18
CA THR A 186 -3.90 14.42 -22.17
C THR A 186 -3.75 13.76 -23.55
N ARG A 187 -3.98 12.44 -23.57
CA ARG A 187 -4.01 11.65 -24.81
C ARG A 187 -5.08 12.16 -25.78
N GLY A 188 -6.22 12.60 -25.27
CA GLY A 188 -7.29 13.20 -26.07
C GLY A 188 -6.98 14.57 -26.63
N GLY A 189 -5.82 15.14 -26.30
CA GLY A 189 -5.35 16.43 -26.85
C GLY A 189 -5.66 17.64 -25.98
N LEU A 190 -6.33 17.48 -24.85
CA LEU A 190 -6.56 18.59 -23.91
C LEU A 190 -5.23 19.09 -23.36
N VAL A 191 -5.01 20.41 -23.41
CA VAL A 191 -3.86 21.08 -22.80
C VAL A 191 -4.40 22.05 -21.77
N GLN A 192 -3.97 21.92 -20.51
CA GLN A 192 -4.56 22.71 -19.42
C GLN A 192 -3.52 23.06 -18.37
N GLU A 193 -3.59 24.31 -17.88
CA GLU A 193 -2.75 24.83 -16.78
C GLU A 193 -3.49 24.75 -15.45
N TYR A 194 -2.75 24.56 -14.37
CA TYR A 194 -3.30 24.43 -13.03
C TYR A 194 -2.48 25.22 -12.01
N ASP A 195 -3.11 25.58 -10.90
CA ASP A 195 -2.43 26.21 -9.76
C ASP A 195 -1.67 25.19 -8.92
N LEU A 196 -2.21 23.97 -8.81
CA LEU A 196 -1.59 22.86 -8.08
C LEU A 196 -1.78 21.57 -8.84
N LEU A 197 -0.74 20.74 -8.86
CA LEU A 197 -0.76 19.41 -9.43
C LEU A 197 -0.48 18.38 -8.34
N ALA A 198 -1.42 17.46 -8.08
CA ALA A 198 -1.22 16.31 -7.20
C ALA A 198 -0.98 15.06 -8.06
N VAL A 199 0.20 14.48 -7.95
CA VAL A 199 0.61 13.31 -8.75
C VAL A 199 0.35 12.06 -7.93
N ALA A 200 -0.66 11.27 -8.34
CA ALA A 200 -1.15 10.07 -7.66
C ALA A 200 -1.17 8.85 -8.61
N VAL A 201 -0.22 8.80 -9.54
CA VAL A 201 -0.21 7.82 -10.65
C VAL A 201 0.24 6.42 -10.22
N GLY A 202 0.60 6.25 -8.97
CA GLY A 202 1.19 4.99 -8.49
C GLY A 202 2.62 4.84 -8.99
N VAL A 203 3.18 3.64 -8.79
CA VAL A 203 4.60 3.37 -9.13
C VAL A 203 4.76 2.66 -10.48
N ASN A 204 3.66 2.18 -11.05
CA ASN A 204 3.69 1.44 -12.32
C ASN A 204 3.44 2.35 -13.55
N SER A 205 3.47 3.67 -13.37
CA SER A 205 3.21 4.65 -14.43
C SER A 205 4.49 5.15 -15.08
N GLY A 206 4.50 5.20 -16.40
CA GLY A 206 5.58 5.80 -17.17
C GLY A 206 5.75 7.30 -16.97
N LEU A 207 4.71 8.00 -16.49
CA LEU A 207 4.76 9.43 -16.19
C LEU A 207 5.82 9.79 -15.14
N LEU A 208 6.18 8.86 -14.23
CA LEU A 208 7.20 9.13 -13.21
C LEU A 208 8.55 9.51 -13.81
N LYS A 209 8.88 8.96 -14.99
CA LYS A 209 10.08 9.34 -15.75
C LYS A 209 10.02 10.80 -16.18
N ILE A 210 8.88 11.22 -16.73
CA ILE A 210 8.68 12.61 -17.19
C ILE A 210 8.84 13.57 -16.01
N PHE A 211 8.22 13.25 -14.88
CA PHE A 211 8.33 14.09 -13.68
C PHE A 211 9.75 14.14 -13.13
N ARG A 212 10.48 13.01 -13.15
CA ARG A 212 11.89 12.98 -12.73
C ARG A 212 12.74 13.95 -13.56
N ASP A 213 12.49 13.98 -14.87
CA ASP A 213 13.28 14.80 -15.80
C ASP A 213 12.84 16.28 -15.77
N SER A 214 11.62 16.60 -15.29
CA SER A 214 11.04 17.94 -15.35
C SER A 214 10.88 18.63 -13.98
N VAL A 215 10.95 17.88 -12.86
CA VAL A 215 10.77 18.42 -11.50
C VAL A 215 12.05 18.28 -10.71
N SER A 216 12.71 19.41 -10.48
CA SER A 216 14.00 19.42 -9.79
C SER A 216 13.92 18.79 -8.40
N GLY A 217 14.83 17.85 -8.13
CA GLY A 217 14.94 17.18 -6.82
C GLY A 217 14.03 15.98 -6.64
N TYR A 218 13.08 15.74 -7.53
CA TYR A 218 12.22 14.56 -7.44
C TYR A 218 12.91 13.33 -8.05
N GLU A 219 13.06 12.27 -7.25
CA GLU A 219 13.47 10.95 -7.74
C GLU A 219 12.39 9.94 -7.36
N PRO A 220 11.89 9.19 -8.33
CA PRO A 220 10.85 8.18 -8.05
C PRO A 220 11.28 7.13 -7.06
N PRO A 221 10.33 6.46 -6.41
CA PRO A 221 10.63 5.33 -5.53
C PRO A 221 11.39 4.21 -6.24
N ARG A 222 12.28 3.52 -5.52
CA ARG A 222 12.83 2.25 -6.01
C ARG A 222 11.81 1.14 -5.76
N VAL A 223 11.77 0.20 -6.70
CA VAL A 223 10.71 -0.81 -6.73
C VAL A 223 11.29 -2.22 -6.86
N THR A 224 10.46 -3.20 -6.49
CA THR A 224 10.70 -4.62 -6.75
C THR A 224 9.45 -5.21 -7.42
N LYS A 225 9.66 -6.30 -8.16
CA LYS A 225 8.58 -7.01 -8.83
C LYS A 225 7.89 -7.98 -7.85
N THR A 226 6.58 -7.95 -7.81
CA THR A 226 5.76 -8.86 -7.00
C THR A 226 4.85 -9.68 -7.93
N TYR A 227 4.03 -10.56 -7.36
CA TYR A 227 3.08 -11.38 -8.12
C TYR A 227 1.72 -11.36 -7.44
N ILE A 228 0.68 -11.19 -8.24
CA ILE A 228 -0.72 -11.25 -7.79
C ILE A 228 -1.52 -12.06 -8.80
N CYS A 229 -2.36 -12.97 -8.30
CA CYS A 229 -3.31 -13.68 -9.16
C CYS A 229 -4.62 -13.94 -8.41
N GLU A 230 -5.66 -14.25 -9.19
CA GLU A 230 -7.01 -14.49 -8.69
C GLU A 230 -7.49 -15.87 -9.14
N TYR A 231 -7.98 -16.69 -8.19
CA TYR A 231 -8.63 -17.96 -8.49
C TYR A 231 -10.11 -17.85 -8.15
N HIS A 232 -10.96 -18.28 -9.08
CA HIS A 232 -12.39 -18.41 -8.84
C HIS A 232 -12.66 -19.76 -8.16
N LEU A 233 -13.14 -19.75 -6.93
CA LEU A 233 -13.41 -20.97 -6.16
C LEU A 233 -14.90 -21.14 -5.84
N GLY A 234 -15.67 -20.05 -5.84
CA GLY A 234 -17.04 -20.03 -5.35
C GLY A 234 -17.11 -19.91 -3.82
N GLN A 235 -18.18 -19.35 -3.33
CA GLN A 235 -18.36 -19.03 -1.90
C GLN A 235 -18.28 -20.27 -1.00
N GLU A 236 -18.92 -21.37 -1.41
CA GLU A 236 -18.93 -22.62 -0.62
C GLU A 236 -17.54 -23.18 -0.42
N THR A 237 -16.73 -23.20 -1.48
CA THR A 237 -15.34 -23.69 -1.42
C THR A 237 -14.50 -22.77 -0.51
N ILE A 238 -14.66 -21.46 -0.66
CA ILE A 238 -13.93 -20.49 0.17
C ILE A 238 -14.30 -20.68 1.64
N GLU A 239 -15.58 -20.82 1.94
CA GLU A 239 -16.06 -21.03 3.31
C GLU A 239 -15.47 -22.30 3.91
N LYS A 240 -15.45 -23.38 3.13
CA LYS A 240 -14.91 -24.69 3.55
C LYS A 240 -13.39 -24.64 3.85
N TYR A 241 -12.61 -23.98 2.99
CA TYR A 241 -11.15 -24.04 3.07
C TYR A 241 -10.53 -22.87 3.84
N MET A 242 -11.17 -21.72 3.87
CA MET A 242 -10.60 -20.48 4.41
C MET A 242 -11.50 -19.76 5.40
N GLY A 243 -12.82 -19.85 5.23
CA GLY A 243 -13.77 -19.10 6.05
C GLY A 243 -13.51 -17.61 5.94
N SER A 244 -13.40 -16.93 7.10
CA SER A 244 -13.07 -15.51 7.19
C SER A 244 -11.61 -15.28 7.60
N SER A 245 -10.72 -16.25 7.32
CA SER A 245 -9.29 -16.14 7.62
C SER A 245 -8.48 -15.76 6.38
N MET A 246 -7.59 -14.83 6.53
CA MET A 246 -6.52 -14.60 5.57
C MET A 246 -5.40 -15.61 5.86
N HIS A 247 -4.82 -16.23 4.84
CA HIS A 247 -3.73 -17.18 4.99
C HIS A 247 -2.41 -16.49 4.68
N VAL A 248 -1.47 -16.53 5.61
CA VAL A 248 -0.14 -15.93 5.48
C VAL A 248 0.91 -17.04 5.54
N PHE A 249 1.88 -16.98 4.65
CA PHE A 249 2.90 -18.02 4.47
C PHE A 249 4.29 -17.44 4.75
N LEU A 250 4.97 -18.05 5.73
CA LEU A 250 6.38 -17.81 6.04
C LEU A 250 7.17 -19.08 5.67
N LEU A 251 7.40 -19.26 4.37
CA LEU A 251 8.10 -20.42 3.83
C LEU A 251 9.53 -20.05 3.44
N SER A 252 10.47 -20.97 3.63
CA SER A 252 11.88 -20.74 3.30
C SER A 252 12.11 -20.91 1.79
N ILE A 253 11.49 -20.03 1.00
CA ILE A 253 11.68 -19.94 -0.45
C ILE A 253 12.58 -18.73 -0.72
N PRO A 254 13.73 -18.91 -1.40
CA PRO A 254 14.65 -17.79 -1.63
C PRO A 254 13.96 -16.60 -2.29
N ARG A 255 14.23 -15.40 -1.82
CA ARG A 255 13.69 -14.11 -2.27
C ARG A 255 12.22 -13.86 -1.90
N LEU A 256 11.51 -14.84 -1.32
CA LEU A 256 10.14 -14.64 -0.84
C LEU A 256 10.19 -14.15 0.61
N GLU A 257 9.69 -12.94 0.87
CA GLU A 257 9.56 -12.42 2.24
C GLU A 257 8.36 -13.05 2.92
N PHE A 258 7.21 -13.00 2.27
CA PHE A 258 6.00 -13.73 2.67
C PHE A 258 5.00 -13.74 1.52
N ALA A 259 3.98 -14.57 1.66
CA ALA A 259 2.86 -14.62 0.72
C ALA A 259 1.54 -14.62 1.49
N ALA A 260 0.47 -14.26 0.80
CA ALA A 260 -0.87 -14.27 1.38
C ALA A 260 -1.89 -14.83 0.40
N ILE A 261 -2.88 -15.57 0.92
CA ILE A 261 -4.10 -15.95 0.20
C ILE A 261 -5.25 -15.24 0.92
N ILE A 262 -5.99 -14.43 0.18
CA ILE A 262 -6.99 -13.51 0.71
C ILE A 262 -8.36 -13.90 0.15
N PRO A 263 -9.29 -14.38 0.98
CA PRO A 263 -10.63 -14.71 0.48
C PRO A 263 -11.46 -13.45 0.23
N LYS A 264 -12.17 -13.43 -0.92
CA LYS A 264 -13.06 -12.33 -1.34
C LYS A 264 -14.26 -12.95 -2.06
N GLY A 265 -15.47 -12.70 -1.64
CA GLY A 265 -16.66 -13.16 -2.36
C GLY A 265 -16.48 -14.59 -2.94
N ASP A 266 -16.47 -14.70 -4.26
CA ASP A 266 -16.30 -15.96 -5.01
C ASP A 266 -14.84 -16.25 -5.39
N TYR A 267 -13.90 -15.34 -5.04
CA TYR A 267 -12.50 -15.39 -5.50
C TYR A 267 -11.54 -15.42 -4.31
N VAL A 268 -10.35 -15.94 -4.57
CA VAL A 268 -9.22 -15.74 -3.66
C VAL A 268 -8.09 -15.03 -4.42
N THR A 269 -7.50 -14.03 -3.78
CA THR A 269 -6.32 -13.35 -4.29
C THR A 269 -5.09 -13.98 -3.66
N VAL A 270 -4.13 -14.38 -4.49
CA VAL A 270 -2.80 -14.85 -4.04
C VAL A 270 -1.80 -13.73 -4.31
N CYS A 271 -1.06 -13.33 -3.27
CA CYS A 271 -0.03 -12.28 -3.36
C CYS A 271 1.30 -12.84 -2.89
N LEU A 272 2.35 -12.67 -3.70
CA LEU A 272 3.73 -13.01 -3.32
C LEU A 272 4.54 -11.72 -3.20
N LEU A 273 5.16 -11.52 -2.06
CA LEU A 273 5.91 -10.31 -1.71
C LEU A 273 7.34 -10.67 -1.37
N GLY A 274 8.28 -9.99 -2.01
CA GLY A 274 9.70 -10.30 -1.83
C GLY A 274 10.56 -9.55 -2.83
N ASP A 275 11.71 -10.14 -3.16
CA ASP A 275 12.65 -9.53 -4.09
C ASP A 275 12.53 -10.16 -5.47
N ASN A 276 12.06 -9.35 -6.42
CA ASN A 276 12.06 -9.67 -7.85
C ASN A 276 11.42 -11.03 -8.16
N ILE A 277 10.15 -11.18 -7.80
CA ILE A 277 9.38 -12.44 -7.96
C ILE A 277 9.34 -12.84 -9.45
N ASP A 278 9.62 -14.13 -9.72
CA ASP A 278 9.68 -14.69 -11.08
C ASP A 278 8.94 -16.03 -11.17
N GLY A 279 8.86 -16.58 -12.40
CA GLY A 279 8.15 -17.81 -12.69
C GLY A 279 8.56 -19.02 -11.83
N PRO A 280 9.88 -19.33 -11.74
CA PRO A 280 10.35 -20.42 -10.88
C PRO A 280 9.94 -20.27 -9.41
N LEU A 281 10.00 -19.06 -8.85
CA LEU A 281 9.59 -18.78 -7.47
C LEU A 281 8.07 -18.97 -7.32
N ILE A 282 7.28 -18.46 -8.26
CA ILE A 282 5.80 -18.61 -8.25
C ILE A 282 5.45 -20.11 -8.25
N LYS A 283 6.08 -20.87 -9.13
CA LYS A 283 5.85 -22.32 -9.23
C LYS A 283 6.21 -23.02 -7.91
N SER A 284 7.40 -22.74 -7.36
CA SER A 284 7.84 -23.29 -6.07
C SER A 284 6.84 -23.01 -4.94
N PHE A 285 6.28 -21.80 -4.91
CA PHE A 285 5.28 -21.42 -3.92
C PHE A 285 3.98 -22.20 -4.12
N LEU A 286 3.43 -22.21 -5.34
CA LEU A 286 2.13 -22.85 -5.62
C LEU A 286 2.18 -24.38 -5.41
N GLU A 287 3.35 -25.01 -5.62
CA GLU A 287 3.56 -26.45 -5.41
C GLU A 287 3.83 -26.81 -3.95
N SER A 288 4.06 -25.83 -3.06
CA SER A 288 4.35 -26.10 -1.64
C SER A 288 3.18 -26.81 -0.97
N PRO A 289 3.43 -27.85 -0.16
CA PRO A 289 2.36 -28.58 0.51
C PRO A 289 1.48 -27.70 1.39
N GLU A 290 2.06 -26.65 2.01
CA GLU A 290 1.34 -25.68 2.84
C GLU A 290 0.30 -24.92 2.03
N VAL A 291 0.64 -24.57 0.80
CA VAL A 291 -0.24 -23.84 -0.13
C VAL A 291 -1.31 -24.79 -0.70
N ARG A 292 -0.88 -25.97 -1.16
CA ARG A 292 -1.80 -26.96 -1.75
C ARG A 292 -2.95 -27.30 -0.80
N ARG A 293 -2.69 -27.39 0.51
CA ARG A 293 -3.72 -27.69 1.51
C ARG A 293 -4.81 -26.62 1.65
N CYS A 294 -4.57 -25.40 1.15
CA CYS A 294 -5.56 -24.32 1.18
C CYS A 294 -6.56 -24.37 0.03
N PHE A 295 -6.38 -25.32 -0.90
CA PHE A 295 -7.22 -25.43 -2.11
C PHE A 295 -7.77 -26.86 -2.23
N PRO A 296 -8.88 -27.04 -2.98
CA PRO A 296 -9.35 -28.38 -3.31
C PRO A 296 -8.25 -29.21 -3.96
N PRO A 297 -8.14 -30.51 -3.63
CA PRO A 297 -7.06 -31.36 -4.17
C PRO A 297 -7.01 -31.41 -5.69
N ASP A 298 -8.17 -31.36 -6.33
CA ASP A 298 -8.31 -31.50 -7.78
C ASP A 298 -8.13 -30.17 -8.54
N LEU A 299 -7.94 -29.03 -7.82
CA LEU A 299 -7.78 -27.74 -8.46
C LEU A 299 -6.35 -27.63 -9.02
N PRO A 300 -6.19 -27.39 -10.33
CA PRO A 300 -4.86 -27.09 -10.86
C PRO A 300 -4.44 -25.70 -10.38
N LEU A 301 -3.26 -25.62 -9.76
CA LEU A 301 -2.69 -24.34 -9.29
C LEU A 301 -1.66 -23.78 -10.28
N ASP A 302 -1.89 -23.94 -11.55
CA ASP A 302 -1.15 -23.22 -12.59
C ASP A 302 -1.52 -21.73 -12.51
N PRO A 303 -0.63 -20.82 -12.91
CA PRO A 303 -0.98 -19.40 -12.91
C PRO A 303 -2.26 -19.16 -13.72
N PRO A 304 -3.29 -18.58 -13.11
CA PRO A 304 -4.57 -18.37 -13.79
C PRO A 304 -4.47 -17.26 -14.84
N SER A 305 -5.47 -17.17 -15.71
CA SER A 305 -5.55 -16.12 -16.73
C SER A 305 -5.46 -14.72 -16.11
N CYS A 306 -6.06 -14.53 -14.93
CA CYS A 306 -5.98 -13.26 -14.21
C CYS A 306 -4.77 -13.26 -13.26
N HIS A 307 -3.63 -12.86 -13.80
CA HIS A 307 -2.42 -12.66 -13.00
C HIS A 307 -1.63 -11.47 -13.51
N CYS A 308 -0.77 -10.92 -12.65
CA CYS A 308 0.08 -9.77 -12.98
C CYS A 308 1.35 -9.76 -12.13
N LEU A 309 2.34 -9.02 -12.61
CA LEU A 309 3.65 -8.85 -11.97
C LEU A 309 3.90 -7.35 -11.72
N PRO A 310 3.10 -6.72 -10.85
CA PRO A 310 3.28 -5.29 -10.62
C PRO A 310 4.54 -5.00 -9.81
N HIS A 311 5.05 -3.78 -9.97
CA HIS A 311 6.11 -3.26 -9.11
C HIS A 311 5.48 -2.64 -7.86
N ILE A 312 6.16 -2.83 -6.73
CA ILE A 312 5.83 -2.20 -5.45
C ILE A 312 7.06 -1.48 -4.91
N ASN A 313 6.83 -0.48 -4.08
CA ASN A 313 7.90 0.36 -3.53
C ASN A 313 8.73 -0.39 -2.49
N VAL A 314 10.07 -0.30 -2.59
CA VAL A 314 11.00 -0.74 -1.54
C VAL A 314 11.70 0.46 -0.88
N THR A 315 11.65 1.65 -1.51
CA THR A 315 12.00 2.93 -0.87
C THR A 315 10.96 3.97 -1.27
N GLY A 316 10.85 5.04 -0.52
CA GLY A 316 10.06 6.20 -0.93
C GLY A 316 10.81 7.07 -1.94
N ALA A 317 10.09 7.97 -2.58
CA ALA A 317 10.64 9.00 -3.45
C ALA A 317 11.51 9.97 -2.66
N THR A 318 12.48 10.57 -3.35
CA THR A 318 13.26 11.70 -2.84
C THR A 318 12.49 12.98 -3.17
N GLN A 319 12.33 13.87 -2.20
CA GLN A 319 11.66 15.15 -2.34
C GLN A 319 10.36 15.05 -3.17
N PRO A 320 9.30 14.42 -2.64
CA PRO A 320 8.05 14.22 -3.38
C PRO A 320 7.20 15.50 -3.43
N PHE A 321 7.81 16.64 -3.75
CA PHE A 321 7.14 17.91 -3.89
C PHE A 321 8.07 18.95 -4.56
N ALA A 322 7.44 19.95 -5.15
CA ALA A 322 8.05 21.16 -5.67
C ALA A 322 7.03 22.30 -5.50
N ASP A 323 7.37 23.53 -5.92
CA ASP A 323 6.36 24.58 -5.98
C ASP A 323 5.20 24.09 -6.88
N ARG A 324 3.96 24.18 -6.39
CA ARG A 324 2.75 23.82 -7.13
C ARG A 324 2.65 22.33 -7.53
N ILE A 325 3.50 21.45 -6.97
CA ILE A 325 3.43 20.00 -7.25
C ILE A 325 3.64 19.21 -5.96
N VAL A 326 2.81 18.17 -5.76
CA VAL A 326 2.99 17.19 -4.67
C VAL A 326 2.76 15.79 -5.19
N PHE A 327 3.64 14.84 -4.80
CA PHE A 327 3.56 13.42 -5.16
C PHE A 327 3.03 12.65 -3.94
N ILE A 328 1.93 11.92 -4.12
CA ILE A 328 1.21 11.25 -3.03
C ILE A 328 1.03 9.76 -3.31
N GLY A 329 0.83 8.98 -2.26
CA GLY A 329 0.72 7.53 -2.38
C GLY A 329 2.00 6.91 -2.91
N ASP A 330 1.87 5.91 -3.78
CA ASP A 330 3.01 5.16 -4.30
C ASP A 330 3.92 5.97 -5.24
N SER A 331 3.44 7.11 -5.76
CA SER A 331 4.29 8.05 -6.51
C SER A 331 5.26 8.81 -5.58
N GLY A 332 4.93 8.88 -4.31
CA GLY A 332 5.72 9.55 -3.25
C GLY A 332 6.27 8.54 -2.25
N VAL A 333 5.59 8.38 -1.12
CA VAL A 333 6.03 7.49 -0.05
C VAL A 333 4.87 6.61 0.41
N THR A 334 5.10 5.29 0.45
CA THR A 334 4.12 4.31 0.89
C THR A 334 4.75 3.35 1.91
N ARG A 335 3.95 2.54 2.57
CA ARG A 335 4.43 1.55 3.54
C ARG A 335 5.00 0.32 2.83
N LEU A 336 6.07 -0.21 3.40
CA LEU A 336 6.77 -1.40 2.88
C LEU A 336 5.86 -2.63 3.02
N TYR A 337 5.55 -3.28 1.92
CA TYR A 337 4.83 -4.56 1.79
C TYR A 337 3.38 -4.57 2.27
N LYS A 338 2.91 -3.62 3.04
CA LYS A 338 1.57 -3.66 3.64
C LYS A 338 0.96 -2.27 3.76
N ASP A 339 -0.39 -2.22 3.87
CA ASP A 339 -1.14 -0.99 4.18
C ASP A 339 -0.81 0.17 3.23
N GLY A 340 -0.65 -0.13 1.93
CA GLY A 340 -0.43 0.90 0.91
C GLY A 340 -1.63 1.86 0.79
N ILE A 341 -2.85 1.34 0.94
CA ILE A 341 -4.07 2.18 0.91
C ILE A 341 -4.08 3.12 2.11
N GLY A 342 -3.65 2.64 3.29
CA GLY A 342 -3.52 3.50 4.48
C GLY A 342 -2.43 4.55 4.33
N ALA A 343 -1.32 4.23 3.67
CA ALA A 343 -0.29 5.22 3.35
C ALA A 343 -0.81 6.26 2.36
N ALA A 344 -1.59 5.82 1.36
CA ALA A 344 -2.26 6.72 0.39
C ALA A 344 -3.17 7.71 1.13
N TYR A 345 -4.01 7.22 2.05
CA TYR A 345 -4.86 8.06 2.91
C TYR A 345 -4.03 9.10 3.67
N ARG A 346 -2.97 8.65 4.36
CA ARG A 346 -2.15 9.53 5.21
C ARG A 346 -1.41 10.61 4.42
N THR A 347 -0.81 10.23 3.29
CA THR A 347 -0.07 11.19 2.45
C THR A 347 -1.04 12.15 1.74
N ALA A 348 -2.17 11.66 1.26
CA ALA A 348 -3.20 12.48 0.62
C ALA A 348 -3.76 13.53 1.58
N LYS A 349 -4.14 13.12 2.81
CA LYS A 349 -4.69 14.03 3.82
C LYS A 349 -3.66 15.09 4.23
N ALA A 350 -2.39 14.69 4.44
CA ALA A 350 -1.32 15.62 4.80
C ALA A 350 -1.05 16.64 3.68
N ALA A 351 -1.06 16.18 2.41
CA ALA A 351 -0.85 17.06 1.26
C ALA A 351 -2.02 18.06 1.11
N ALA A 352 -3.27 17.57 1.22
CA ALA A 352 -4.48 18.40 1.13
C ALA A 352 -4.50 19.46 2.25
N SER A 353 -4.21 19.05 3.48
CA SER A 353 -4.14 19.95 4.63
C SER A 353 -3.07 21.03 4.43
N THR A 354 -1.89 20.64 3.93
CA THR A 354 -0.81 21.61 3.62
C THR A 354 -1.29 22.61 2.56
N ALA A 355 -1.88 22.11 1.46
CA ALA A 355 -2.28 22.95 0.34
C ALA A 355 -3.32 24.01 0.74
N ILE A 356 -4.30 23.63 1.59
CA ILE A 356 -5.37 24.54 2.01
C ILE A 356 -4.91 25.51 3.11
N PHE A 357 -4.21 25.01 4.15
CA PHE A 357 -3.98 25.80 5.35
C PHE A 357 -2.61 26.51 5.37
N GLN A 358 -1.64 26.03 4.61
CA GLN A 358 -0.26 26.54 4.66
C GLN A 358 0.17 27.16 3.32
N GLY A 359 -0.18 26.51 2.20
CA GLY A 359 0.16 26.93 0.85
C GLY A 359 0.75 25.81 0.01
N ILE A 360 1.10 26.16 -1.22
CA ILE A 360 1.50 25.22 -2.25
C ILE A 360 2.94 25.41 -2.75
N SER A 361 3.77 26.08 -1.94
CA SER A 361 5.21 26.20 -2.24
C SER A 361 5.97 24.93 -1.81
N ALA A 362 7.12 24.70 -2.40
CA ALA A 362 8.04 23.62 -2.00
C ALA A 362 8.38 23.71 -0.51
N GLU A 363 8.53 24.94 0.02
CA GLU A 363 8.84 25.16 1.44
C GLU A 363 7.66 24.75 2.34
N ASN A 364 6.42 25.10 1.95
CA ASN A 364 5.22 24.69 2.69
C ASN A 364 5.13 23.15 2.73
N PHE A 365 5.33 22.50 1.58
CA PHE A 365 5.31 21.01 1.54
C PHE A 365 6.48 20.43 2.34
N ARG A 366 7.65 21.03 2.30
CA ARG A 366 8.82 20.59 3.11
C ARG A 366 8.50 20.65 4.60
N GLN A 367 7.84 21.71 5.04
CA GLN A 367 7.57 21.95 6.46
C GLN A 367 6.38 21.13 6.99
N TYR A 368 5.31 20.97 6.21
CA TYR A 368 4.04 20.45 6.71
C TYR A 368 3.64 19.10 6.13
N TYR A 369 4.00 18.79 4.87
CA TYR A 369 3.71 17.51 4.21
C TYR A 369 4.83 16.50 4.44
N TRP A 370 6.10 16.91 4.25
CA TRP A 370 7.25 16.00 4.32
C TRP A 370 7.38 15.26 5.66
N PRO A 371 7.06 15.85 6.83
CA PRO A 371 7.10 15.08 8.09
C PRO A 371 6.21 13.83 8.09
N ALA A 372 5.06 13.87 7.44
CA ALA A 372 4.20 12.67 7.31
C ALA A 372 4.90 11.60 6.48
N CYS A 373 5.51 11.98 5.37
CA CYS A 373 6.30 11.08 4.51
C CYS A 373 7.50 10.50 5.26
N LYS A 374 8.24 11.35 5.99
CA LYS A 374 9.42 10.92 6.78
C LYS A 374 9.05 9.88 7.83
N ARG A 375 7.92 10.05 8.51
CA ARG A 375 7.45 9.06 9.51
C ARG A 375 7.28 7.68 8.87
N ILE A 376 6.67 7.62 7.69
CA ILE A 376 6.48 6.35 6.94
C ILE A 376 7.85 5.80 6.51
N ALA A 377 8.72 6.64 5.96
CA ALA A 377 10.04 6.23 5.46
C ALA A 377 10.94 5.68 6.58
N ILE A 378 10.93 6.32 7.76
CA ILE A 378 11.68 5.85 8.93
C ILE A 378 11.12 4.50 9.41
N ASP A 379 9.79 4.41 9.50
CA ASP A 379 9.12 3.16 9.91
C ASP A 379 9.45 2.01 8.93
N ASN A 380 9.53 2.30 7.63
CA ASN A 380 9.93 1.32 6.61
C ASN A 380 11.35 0.80 6.81
N ARG A 381 12.28 1.63 7.30
CA ARG A 381 13.67 1.18 7.63
C ARG A 381 13.63 0.14 8.74
N ILE A 382 12.79 0.36 9.75
CA ILE A 382 12.57 -0.62 10.82
C ILE A 382 11.93 -1.90 10.25
N GLY A 383 10.95 -1.74 9.36
CA GLY A 383 10.32 -2.87 8.66
C GLY A 383 11.34 -3.74 7.93
N LYS A 384 12.30 -3.14 7.25
CA LYS A 384 13.37 -3.88 6.57
C LYS A 384 14.20 -4.73 7.55
N ILE A 385 14.49 -4.18 8.72
CA ILE A 385 15.21 -4.93 9.77
C ILE A 385 14.36 -6.12 10.24
N ILE A 386 13.07 -5.91 10.49
CA ILE A 386 12.16 -6.98 10.91
C ILE A 386 12.10 -8.08 9.84
N PHE A 387 11.92 -7.73 8.57
CA PHE A 387 11.84 -8.72 7.49
C PHE A 387 13.18 -9.45 7.29
N ALA A 388 14.31 -8.76 7.38
CA ALA A 388 15.62 -9.41 7.32
C ALA A 388 15.77 -10.46 8.44
N TYR A 389 15.34 -10.11 9.66
CA TYR A 389 15.34 -11.04 10.80
C TYR A 389 14.36 -12.20 10.55
N THR A 390 13.17 -11.92 10.08
CA THR A 390 12.16 -12.94 9.72
C THR A 390 12.71 -13.92 8.66
N GLY A 391 13.43 -13.40 7.67
CA GLY A 391 14.07 -14.21 6.63
C GLY A 391 15.13 -15.18 7.18
N VAL A 392 15.83 -14.79 8.24
CA VAL A 392 16.75 -15.71 8.95
C VAL A 392 15.93 -16.76 9.72
N MET A 393 14.92 -16.33 10.45
CA MET A 393 14.07 -17.23 11.25
C MET A 393 13.34 -18.28 10.38
N GLN A 394 12.92 -17.92 9.18
CA GLN A 394 12.28 -18.87 8.24
C GLN A 394 13.14 -20.10 7.93
N LYS A 395 14.47 -19.96 8.04
CA LYS A 395 15.44 -21.04 7.78
C LYS A 395 15.71 -21.90 9.02
N LEU A 396 15.32 -21.41 10.20
CA LEU A 396 15.63 -22.07 11.48
C LEU A 396 14.38 -22.76 12.03
N ARG A 397 14.31 -24.09 11.84
CA ARG A 397 13.16 -24.88 12.27
C ARG A 397 12.88 -24.77 13.77
N HIS A 398 13.90 -24.54 14.58
CA HIS A 398 13.74 -24.38 16.04
C HIS A 398 12.96 -23.09 16.36
N ASP A 399 13.31 -21.99 15.69
CA ASP A 399 12.64 -20.71 15.89
C ASP A 399 11.18 -20.78 15.46
N LEU A 400 10.93 -21.39 14.29
CA LEU A 400 9.55 -21.58 13.78
C LEU A 400 8.72 -22.43 14.76
N ARG A 401 9.29 -23.50 15.33
CA ARG A 401 8.61 -24.29 16.37
C ARG A 401 8.33 -23.47 17.62
N GLY A 402 9.27 -22.60 18.01
CA GLY A 402 9.10 -21.67 19.12
C GLY A 402 7.92 -20.73 18.89
N ILE A 403 7.84 -20.14 17.70
CA ILE A 403 6.72 -19.27 17.30
C ILE A 403 5.40 -20.06 17.34
N LEU A 404 5.37 -21.21 16.67
CA LEU A 404 4.18 -22.07 16.61
C LEU A 404 3.66 -22.41 18.01
N ARG A 405 4.55 -22.86 18.88
CA ARG A 405 4.24 -23.23 20.28
C ARG A 405 3.73 -22.02 21.08
N MET A 406 4.41 -20.87 20.95
CA MET A 406 4.04 -19.66 21.70
C MET A 406 2.66 -19.16 21.29
N VAL A 407 2.42 -19.05 19.96
CA VAL A 407 1.11 -18.63 19.44
C VAL A 407 0.00 -19.61 19.85
N SER A 408 0.23 -20.94 19.68
CA SER A 408 -0.75 -21.95 20.05
C SER A 408 -1.16 -21.82 21.53
N LYS A 409 -0.20 -21.60 22.42
CA LYS A 409 -0.48 -21.42 23.84
C LYS A 409 -1.28 -20.13 24.11
N GLU A 410 -0.94 -19.06 23.40
CA GLU A 410 -1.65 -17.77 23.55
C GLU A 410 -3.08 -17.85 23.06
N GLN A 411 -3.33 -18.59 21.97
CA GLN A 411 -4.68 -18.74 21.41
C GLN A 411 -5.57 -19.69 22.22
N MET A 412 -4.98 -20.57 23.04
CA MET A 412 -5.74 -21.51 23.87
C MET A 412 -6.12 -20.96 25.25
N LYS A 413 -5.51 -19.84 25.67
CA LYS A 413 -5.70 -19.30 27.03
C LYS A 413 -6.45 -17.97 27.00
N ASP A 414 -7.67 -17.98 27.46
CA ASP A 414 -8.43 -16.74 27.72
C ASP A 414 -7.71 -15.91 28.81
N GLY A 415 -7.66 -14.61 28.61
CA GLY A 415 -7.07 -13.67 29.56
C GLY A 415 -5.54 -13.60 29.55
N CYS A 416 -4.88 -14.35 28.67
CA CYS A 416 -3.43 -14.25 28.51
C CYS A 416 -3.07 -13.05 27.62
N ASN A 417 -1.97 -12.35 27.95
CA ASN A 417 -1.47 -11.29 27.07
C ASN A 417 -0.81 -11.93 25.84
N PRO A 418 -1.44 -11.93 24.67
CA PRO A 418 -0.98 -12.67 23.49
C PRO A 418 0.11 -11.92 22.72
N ARG A 419 1.29 -11.80 23.31
CA ARG A 419 2.39 -10.96 22.82
C ARG A 419 2.89 -11.34 21.42
N MET A 420 3.11 -12.64 21.18
CA MET A 420 3.59 -13.14 19.88
C MET A 420 2.47 -13.01 18.83
N SER A 421 1.26 -13.41 19.19
CA SER A 421 0.09 -13.30 18.31
C SER A 421 -0.16 -11.84 17.91
N MET A 422 -0.06 -10.90 18.85
CA MET A 422 -0.22 -9.47 18.56
C MET A 422 0.90 -8.94 17.66
N ALA A 423 2.15 -9.34 17.91
CA ALA A 423 3.28 -8.90 17.08
C ALA A 423 3.11 -9.39 15.63
N LEU A 424 2.72 -10.64 15.46
CA LEU A 424 2.47 -11.22 14.13
C LEU A 424 1.24 -10.59 13.47
N TRP A 425 0.16 -10.39 14.24
CA TRP A 425 -1.04 -9.71 13.74
C TRP A 425 -0.68 -8.35 13.15
N ASP A 426 0.00 -7.52 13.93
CA ASP A 426 0.37 -6.16 13.51
C ASP A 426 1.38 -6.18 12.34
N LEU A 427 2.28 -7.17 12.34
CA LEU A 427 3.28 -7.31 11.27
C LEU A 427 2.60 -7.55 9.91
N PHE A 428 1.63 -8.45 9.85
CA PHE A 428 1.04 -8.88 8.57
C PHE A 428 -0.22 -8.13 8.18
N THR A 429 -0.96 -7.55 9.13
CA THR A 429 -2.20 -6.81 8.83
C THR A 429 -1.97 -5.33 8.57
N GLY A 430 -0.84 -4.77 9.00
CA GLY A 430 -0.60 -3.34 8.90
C GLY A 430 -1.31 -2.51 9.98
N SER A 431 -1.84 -3.17 11.02
CA SER A 431 -2.60 -2.50 12.08
C SER A 431 -1.75 -1.56 12.93
N ALA A 432 -0.45 -1.84 13.07
CA ALA A 432 0.48 -0.98 13.80
C ALA A 432 1.72 -0.66 12.98
N PRO A 433 2.42 0.44 13.30
CA PRO A 433 3.73 0.73 12.70
C PRO A 433 4.77 -0.32 13.06
N TYR A 434 5.76 -0.50 12.17
CA TYR A 434 6.87 -1.44 12.40
C TYR A 434 7.65 -1.14 13.69
N ARG A 435 7.79 0.14 14.05
CA ARG A 435 8.47 0.54 15.30
C ARG A 435 7.77 -0.04 16.54
N GLU A 436 6.44 -0.09 16.54
CA GLU A 436 5.69 -0.67 17.67
C GLU A 436 5.84 -2.18 17.71
N VAL A 437 5.80 -2.84 16.54
CA VAL A 437 6.06 -4.28 16.45
C VAL A 437 7.46 -4.59 17.01
N LEU A 438 8.47 -3.82 16.59
CA LEU A 438 9.86 -4.01 17.07
C LEU A 438 9.95 -3.81 18.59
N LEU A 439 9.35 -2.75 19.12
CA LEU A 439 9.38 -2.47 20.57
C LEU A 439 8.72 -3.60 21.37
N ARG A 440 7.63 -4.19 20.86
CA ARG A 440 7.01 -5.38 21.48
C ARG A 440 7.94 -6.58 21.45
N MET A 441 8.62 -6.80 20.33
CA MET A 441 9.56 -7.92 20.16
C MET A 441 10.80 -7.78 21.03
N LEU A 442 11.24 -6.55 21.32
CA LEU A 442 12.40 -6.27 22.17
C LEU A 442 12.05 -6.28 23.68
N ASN A 443 10.78 -6.41 24.05
CA ASN A 443 10.36 -6.48 25.45
C ASN A 443 11.01 -7.70 26.13
N PRO A 444 11.70 -7.55 27.28
CA PRO A 444 12.39 -8.68 27.93
C PRO A 444 11.49 -9.87 28.24
N VAL A 445 10.25 -9.64 28.61
CA VAL A 445 9.27 -10.72 28.87
C VAL A 445 8.96 -11.47 27.57
N PHE A 446 8.81 -10.74 26.44
CA PHE A 446 8.61 -11.34 25.13
C PHE A 446 9.82 -12.21 24.77
N VAL A 447 11.03 -11.65 24.87
CA VAL A 447 12.27 -12.33 24.50
C VAL A 447 12.44 -13.59 25.36
N GLY A 448 12.29 -13.49 26.69
CA GLY A 448 12.40 -14.61 27.61
C GLY A 448 11.39 -15.73 27.27
N ARG A 449 10.13 -15.36 27.03
CA ARG A 449 9.09 -16.33 26.64
C ARG A 449 9.41 -16.98 25.28
N PHE A 450 9.90 -16.21 24.33
CA PHE A 450 10.25 -16.73 23.01
C PHE A 450 11.40 -17.74 23.14
N ILE A 451 12.50 -17.36 23.80
CA ILE A 451 13.65 -18.26 24.02
C ILE A 451 13.20 -19.55 24.71
N TRP A 452 12.39 -19.44 25.78
CA TRP A 452 11.83 -20.60 26.48
C TRP A 452 11.08 -21.54 25.53
N ASN A 453 10.21 -20.97 24.68
CA ASN A 453 9.43 -21.80 23.74
C ASN A 453 10.30 -22.41 22.64
N VAL A 454 11.39 -21.74 22.22
CA VAL A 454 12.36 -22.30 21.28
C VAL A 454 13.08 -23.49 21.93
N VAL A 455 13.58 -23.32 23.16
CA VAL A 455 14.27 -24.41 23.90
C VAL A 455 13.36 -25.60 24.09
N VAL A 456 12.17 -25.39 24.62
CA VAL A 456 11.20 -26.50 24.85
C VAL A 456 10.75 -27.16 23.55
N GLY A 457 10.58 -26.35 22.48
CA GLY A 457 10.21 -26.86 21.15
C GLY A 457 11.34 -27.63 20.45
N SER A 458 12.57 -27.48 20.92
CA SER A 458 13.76 -28.19 20.40
C SER A 458 13.99 -29.52 21.10
N LEU A 459 13.41 -29.70 22.29
CA LEU A 459 13.57 -30.97 23.03
C LEU A 459 12.88 -32.10 22.28
N PRO A 460 13.49 -33.30 22.22
CA PRO A 460 12.83 -34.44 21.58
C PRO A 460 11.58 -34.82 22.39
N ILE A 461 10.44 -34.82 21.68
CA ILE A 461 9.19 -35.27 22.28
C ILE A 461 9.34 -36.77 22.52
N LYS A 462 9.43 -37.20 23.77
CA LYS A 462 9.24 -38.62 24.09
C LYS A 462 7.85 -38.99 23.57
N ARG A 463 7.79 -39.76 22.49
CA ARG A 463 6.55 -40.38 22.05
C ARG A 463 6.10 -41.30 23.20
N GLY A 464 5.16 -40.81 23.99
CA GLY A 464 4.47 -41.66 24.95
C GLY A 464 3.89 -42.86 24.17
N ARG A 465 4.17 -44.07 24.63
CA ARG A 465 3.49 -45.28 24.12
C ARG A 465 2.00 -45.01 24.27
N ARG A 466 1.28 -45.05 23.16
CA ARG A 466 -0.18 -45.15 23.24
C ARG A 466 -0.49 -46.45 23.91
N PRO A 467 -1.40 -46.49 24.92
CA PRO A 467 -1.86 -47.77 25.48
C PRO A 467 -2.62 -48.62 24.46
#